data_93482f16d56b2274522c1b9aef0632c4
#
_entry.id   93482f16d56b2274522c1b9aef0632c4
#
_cell.length_a   1.000
_cell.length_b   1.000
_cell.length_c   1.000
_cell.angle_alpha   90.00
_cell.angle_beta   90.00
_cell.angle_gamma   90.00
#
_symmetry.space_group_name_H-M   'P 1'
#
loop_
_entity.id
_entity.type
_entity.pdbx_description
1 polymer ?
#
loop_
_entity_poly.entity_id
_entity_poly.type
_entity_poly.pdbx_seq_one_letter_code
_entity_poly.pdbx_strand_id
1 'polypeptide(L)'
;MEHQQLHEAVSVSQFPQWFLNTFIIACFTCVISTMFVLMVAYATSVMRFKMRKPLMNMAVILNLFPGMLAMIAVYFTLKSFNLTNSYAGLIMVYSASSGLGYLIAKGFFDTVPRALCEAARIDGCSEARIFFQMVLPMSRPIVVYTVISSFLVPWMDFVYAKMILNAGISSKYTVAIGLYKMLDKSLINSYFTQFCAGGVLVSVPISILFMIMQ
;
A
#
# COMPACT_ATOMS: atom_id res chain seq x y z
N MET A 1 -35.86 6.11 11.31
CA MET A 1 -35.37 6.32 9.94
C MET A 1 -33.86 6.13 9.84
N GLU A 2 -33.08 6.69 10.75
CA GLU A 2 -31.59 6.56 10.72
C GLU A 2 -31.10 5.10 10.93
N HIS A 3 -31.72 4.33 11.83
CA HIS A 3 -31.44 2.90 12.04
C HIS A 3 -31.75 2.02 10.83
N GLN A 4 -32.80 2.31 10.07
CA GLN A 4 -33.11 1.56 8.85
C GLN A 4 -32.12 1.85 7.73
N GLN A 5 -31.68 3.11 7.58
CA GLN A 5 -30.65 3.48 6.61
C GLN A 5 -29.28 2.87 6.96
N LEU A 6 -28.96 2.73 8.26
CA LEU A 6 -27.75 2.03 8.70
C LEU A 6 -27.83 0.52 8.42
N HIS A 7 -28.98 -0.11 8.61
CA HIS A 7 -29.21 -1.52 8.26
C HIS A 7 -29.08 -1.79 6.75
N GLU A 8 -29.62 -0.93 5.92
CA GLU A 8 -29.48 -1.04 4.46
C GLU A 8 -28.05 -0.75 3.99
N ALA A 9 -27.35 0.18 4.65
CA ALA A 9 -25.96 0.51 4.32
C ALA A 9 -24.95 -0.58 4.72
N VAL A 10 -25.31 -1.51 5.59
CA VAL A 10 -24.46 -2.60 6.11
C VAL A 10 -25.01 -3.98 5.71
N SER A 11 -25.81 -4.05 4.66
CA SER A 11 -26.33 -5.36 4.23
C SER A 11 -25.19 -6.30 3.83
N VAL A 12 -25.29 -7.57 4.27
CA VAL A 12 -24.35 -8.66 3.92
C VAL A 12 -24.18 -8.78 2.40
N SER A 13 -25.15 -8.33 1.63
CA SER A 13 -25.12 -8.26 0.17
C SER A 13 -24.02 -7.34 -0.38
N GLN A 14 -23.49 -6.39 0.40
CA GLN A 14 -22.46 -5.45 -0.04
C GLN A 14 -21.03 -5.92 0.24
N PHE A 15 -20.83 -6.94 1.07
CA PHE A 15 -19.50 -7.47 1.39
C PHE A 15 -18.69 -7.87 0.13
N PRO A 16 -19.25 -8.57 -0.85
CA PRO A 16 -18.53 -8.88 -2.08
C PRO A 16 -18.02 -7.64 -2.82
N GLN A 17 -18.81 -6.55 -2.82
CA GLN A 17 -18.40 -5.28 -3.42
C GLN A 17 -17.24 -4.65 -2.66
N TRP A 18 -17.29 -4.62 -1.33
CA TRP A 18 -16.19 -4.10 -0.50
C TRP A 18 -14.91 -4.90 -0.67
N PHE A 19 -15.05 -6.23 -0.76
CA PHE A 19 -13.94 -7.13 -1.02
C PHE A 19 -13.30 -6.85 -2.38
N LEU A 20 -14.11 -6.72 -3.43
CA LEU A 20 -13.64 -6.39 -4.76
C LEU A 20 -12.96 -5.01 -4.81
N ASN A 21 -13.56 -4.01 -4.17
CA ASN A 21 -12.97 -2.67 -4.08
C ASN A 21 -11.58 -2.71 -3.45
N THR A 22 -11.47 -3.39 -2.29
CA THR A 22 -10.19 -3.52 -1.58
C THR A 22 -9.18 -4.30 -2.41
N PHE A 23 -9.60 -5.37 -3.07
CA PHE A 23 -8.74 -6.18 -3.93
C PHE A 23 -8.18 -5.36 -5.10
N ILE A 24 -9.02 -4.59 -5.78
CA ILE A 24 -8.59 -3.69 -6.88
C ILE A 24 -7.58 -2.68 -6.35
N ILE A 25 -7.90 -1.98 -5.25
CA ILE A 25 -7.00 -1.00 -4.63
C ILE A 25 -5.67 -1.68 -4.26
N ALA A 26 -5.71 -2.88 -3.66
CA ALA A 26 -4.52 -3.62 -3.25
C ALA A 26 -3.64 -4.02 -4.44
N CYS A 27 -4.22 -4.49 -5.54
CA CYS A 27 -3.46 -4.84 -6.75
C CYS A 27 -2.75 -3.62 -7.34
N PHE A 28 -3.46 -2.51 -7.54
CA PHE A 28 -2.85 -1.28 -8.08
C PHE A 28 -1.79 -0.71 -7.13
N THR A 29 -2.09 -0.62 -5.84
CA THR A 29 -1.13 -0.17 -4.83
C THR A 29 0.10 -1.06 -4.81
N CYS A 30 -0.07 -2.37 -4.84
CA CYS A 30 1.02 -3.35 -4.84
C CYS A 30 1.98 -3.11 -6.00
N VAL A 31 1.48 -2.99 -7.22
CA VAL A 31 2.30 -2.77 -8.41
C VAL A 31 3.01 -1.41 -8.35
N ILE A 32 2.27 -0.33 -8.11
CA ILE A 32 2.82 1.02 -8.13
C ILE A 32 3.82 1.22 -6.98
N SER A 33 3.44 0.87 -5.75
CA SER A 33 4.28 1.01 -4.57
C SER A 33 5.57 0.18 -4.67
N THR A 34 5.47 -1.09 -5.09
CA THR A 34 6.64 -1.96 -5.25
C THR A 34 7.61 -1.37 -6.26
N MET A 35 7.12 -0.91 -7.42
CA MET A 35 7.98 -0.30 -8.43
C MET A 35 8.68 0.96 -7.90
N PHE A 36 7.95 1.87 -7.24
CA PHE A 36 8.54 3.06 -6.64
C PHE A 36 9.58 2.72 -5.57
N VAL A 37 9.27 1.84 -4.64
CA VAL A 37 10.18 1.43 -3.56
C VAL A 37 11.48 0.86 -4.12
N LEU A 38 11.39 -0.09 -5.06
CA LEU A 38 12.55 -0.75 -5.62
C LEU A 38 13.38 0.18 -6.52
N MET A 39 12.73 1.06 -7.31
CA MET A 39 13.44 2.06 -8.13
C MET A 39 14.17 3.09 -7.28
N VAL A 40 13.54 3.62 -6.22
CA VAL A 40 14.17 4.56 -5.28
C VAL A 40 15.32 3.89 -4.52
N ALA A 41 15.12 2.64 -4.07
CA ALA A 41 16.17 1.85 -3.43
C ALA A 41 17.35 1.61 -4.37
N TYR A 42 17.11 1.26 -5.64
CA TYR A 42 18.15 1.07 -6.65
C TYR A 42 18.92 2.36 -6.91
N ALA A 43 18.20 3.47 -7.18
CA ALA A 43 18.83 4.76 -7.42
C ALA A 43 19.71 5.18 -6.23
N THR A 44 19.22 4.99 -5.00
CA THR A 44 19.95 5.39 -3.79
C THR A 44 21.03 4.38 -3.34
N SER A 45 21.03 3.15 -3.82
CA SER A 45 22.04 2.14 -3.51
C SER A 45 23.12 2.05 -4.59
N VAL A 46 22.72 1.84 -5.84
CA VAL A 46 23.61 1.49 -6.94
C VAL A 46 24.09 2.71 -7.74
N MET A 47 23.21 3.70 -7.95
CA MET A 47 23.57 4.88 -8.72
C MET A 47 24.40 5.87 -7.89
N ARG A 48 25.31 6.61 -8.54
CA ARG A 48 26.17 7.62 -7.90
C ARG A 48 25.69 9.01 -8.28
N PHE A 49 25.03 9.71 -7.35
CA PHE A 49 24.65 11.12 -7.52
C PHE A 49 24.78 11.92 -6.22
N LYS A 50 25.03 13.22 -6.34
CA LYS A 50 25.37 14.11 -5.21
C LYS A 50 24.26 14.22 -4.15
N MET A 51 22.99 14.18 -4.57
CA MET A 51 21.83 14.36 -3.68
C MET A 51 21.40 13.07 -2.94
N ARG A 52 22.08 11.94 -3.14
CA ARG A 52 21.71 10.65 -2.53
C ARG A 52 21.59 10.69 -1.00
N LYS A 53 22.64 11.20 -0.32
CA LYS A 53 22.64 11.30 1.16
C LYS A 53 21.62 12.32 1.69
N PRO A 54 21.53 13.55 1.17
CA PRO A 54 20.51 14.51 1.57
C PRO A 54 19.08 13.98 1.42
N LEU A 55 18.74 13.33 0.30
CA LEU A 55 17.43 12.74 0.07
C LEU A 55 17.08 11.64 1.08
N MET A 56 18.03 10.77 1.39
CA MET A 56 17.85 9.72 2.38
C MET A 56 17.62 10.29 3.78
N ASN A 57 18.42 11.29 4.18
CA ASN A 57 18.26 11.96 5.48
C ASN A 57 16.91 12.67 5.58
N MET A 58 16.51 13.40 4.53
CA MET A 58 15.20 14.06 4.47
C MET A 58 14.06 13.07 4.61
N ALA A 59 14.16 11.94 3.96
CA ALA A 59 13.16 10.89 4.04
C ALA A 59 13.04 10.30 5.46
N VAL A 60 14.15 10.08 6.15
CA VAL A 60 14.15 9.65 7.55
C VAL A 60 13.49 10.71 8.43
N ILE A 61 13.84 12.00 8.27
CA ILE A 61 13.26 13.09 9.03
C ILE A 61 11.75 13.18 8.81
N LEU A 62 11.29 13.07 7.55
CA LEU A 62 9.86 13.10 7.23
C LEU A 62 9.09 11.92 7.85
N ASN A 63 9.73 10.76 8.00
CA ASN A 63 9.11 9.61 8.68
C ASN A 63 9.00 9.79 10.21
N LEU A 64 9.75 10.71 10.81
CA LEU A 64 9.61 11.06 12.23
C LEU A 64 8.43 12.02 12.48
N PHE A 65 7.86 12.59 11.43
CA PHE A 65 6.71 13.48 11.56
C PHE A 65 5.46 12.69 11.98
N PRO A 66 4.65 13.21 12.91
CA PRO A 66 3.45 12.49 13.39
C PRO A 66 2.48 12.18 12.24
N GLY A 67 2.27 10.90 11.95
CA GLY A 67 1.47 10.44 10.82
C GLY A 67 0.04 10.99 10.78
N MET A 68 -0.59 11.19 11.94
CA MET A 68 -1.93 11.79 12.01
C MET A 68 -1.97 13.24 11.53
N LEU A 69 -0.92 14.04 11.79
CA LEU A 69 -0.83 15.40 11.27
C LEU A 69 -0.57 15.41 9.76
N ALA A 70 0.31 14.52 9.29
CA ALA A 70 0.54 14.34 7.87
C ALA A 70 -0.74 13.96 7.12
N MET A 71 -1.58 13.12 7.73
CA MET A 71 -2.85 12.68 7.17
C MET A 71 -3.79 13.85 6.83
N ILE A 72 -3.87 14.86 7.71
CA ILE A 72 -4.69 16.06 7.49
C ILE A 72 -4.18 16.84 6.27
N ALA A 73 -2.87 17.04 6.17
CA ALA A 73 -2.25 17.72 5.02
C ALA A 73 -2.49 16.96 3.71
N VAL A 74 -2.37 15.62 3.73
CA VAL A 74 -2.68 14.76 2.59
C VAL A 74 -4.14 14.90 2.16
N TYR A 75 -5.08 14.92 3.09
CA TYR A 75 -6.50 15.12 2.78
C TYR A 75 -6.77 16.44 2.07
N PHE A 76 -6.24 17.56 2.58
CA PHE A 76 -6.41 18.86 1.93
C PHE A 76 -5.75 18.90 0.55
N THR A 77 -4.60 18.27 0.40
CA THR A 77 -3.93 18.12 -0.91
C THR A 77 -4.82 17.35 -1.89
N LEU A 78 -5.34 16.18 -1.51
CA LEU A 78 -6.25 15.41 -2.36
C LEU A 78 -7.53 16.19 -2.69
N LYS A 79 -8.05 16.96 -1.74
CA LYS A 79 -9.24 17.78 -1.94
C LYS A 79 -8.98 18.88 -2.98
N SER A 80 -7.82 19.52 -2.98
CA SER A 80 -7.47 20.54 -3.97
C SER A 80 -7.37 19.99 -5.40
N PHE A 81 -7.02 18.70 -5.52
CA PHE A 81 -6.99 17.99 -6.81
C PHE A 81 -8.29 17.26 -7.16
N ASN A 82 -9.37 17.41 -6.38
CA ASN A 82 -10.63 16.69 -6.52
C ASN A 82 -10.48 15.15 -6.51
N LEU A 83 -9.51 14.64 -5.78
CA LEU A 83 -9.21 13.20 -5.66
C LEU A 83 -9.81 12.57 -4.39
N THR A 84 -10.55 13.33 -3.58
CA THR A 84 -11.35 12.77 -2.48
C THR A 84 -12.50 11.92 -3.03
N ASN A 85 -12.96 10.93 -2.25
CA ASN A 85 -13.99 9.95 -2.64
C ASN A 85 -13.67 9.13 -3.90
N SER A 86 -12.38 8.99 -4.20
CA SER A 86 -11.89 8.20 -5.35
C SER A 86 -10.89 7.13 -4.91
N TYR A 87 -10.94 5.99 -5.56
CA TYR A 87 -9.93 4.94 -5.39
C TYR A 87 -8.54 5.39 -5.85
N ALA A 88 -8.49 6.24 -6.89
CA ALA A 88 -7.22 6.81 -7.36
C ALA A 88 -6.52 7.61 -6.27
N GLY A 89 -7.24 8.46 -5.53
CA GLY A 89 -6.69 9.19 -4.40
C GLY A 89 -6.14 8.26 -3.32
N LEU A 90 -6.86 7.19 -2.98
CA LEU A 90 -6.44 6.21 -1.99
C LEU A 90 -5.20 5.41 -2.46
N ILE A 91 -5.18 4.97 -3.72
CA ILE A 91 -4.03 4.28 -4.31
C ILE A 91 -2.79 5.18 -4.32
N MET A 92 -2.93 6.47 -4.66
CA MET A 92 -1.83 7.43 -4.61
C MET A 92 -1.25 7.57 -3.21
N VAL A 93 -2.12 7.69 -2.19
CA VAL A 93 -1.67 7.81 -0.79
C VAL A 93 -0.93 6.57 -0.34
N TYR A 94 -1.48 5.38 -0.58
CA TYR A 94 -0.83 4.13 -0.19
C TYR A 94 0.50 3.91 -0.94
N SER A 95 0.55 4.27 -2.22
CA SER A 95 1.77 4.13 -3.02
C SER A 95 2.86 5.12 -2.58
N ALA A 96 2.48 6.33 -2.15
CA ALA A 96 3.41 7.34 -1.65
C ALA A 96 3.87 7.08 -0.21
N SER A 97 3.04 6.44 0.62
CA SER A 97 3.30 6.20 2.04
C SER A 97 4.31 5.08 2.32
N SER A 98 4.89 4.47 1.32
CA SER A 98 5.90 3.40 1.45
C SER A 98 7.26 3.86 2.02
N GLY A 99 7.26 4.95 2.76
CA GLY A 99 8.40 5.72 3.21
C GLY A 99 9.57 4.98 3.85
N LEU A 100 9.36 3.95 4.68
CA LEU A 100 10.45 3.13 5.22
C LEU A 100 10.79 1.93 4.32
N GLY A 101 9.88 1.52 3.44
CA GLY A 101 10.08 0.36 2.58
C GLY A 101 11.31 0.49 1.68
N TYR A 102 11.56 1.69 1.12
CA TYR A 102 12.75 1.90 0.29
C TYR A 102 14.07 1.92 1.09
N LEU A 103 14.04 2.27 2.38
CA LEU A 103 15.22 2.17 3.26
C LEU A 103 15.61 0.71 3.47
N ILE A 104 14.61 -0.14 3.74
CA ILE A 104 14.81 -1.59 3.91
C ILE A 104 15.32 -2.19 2.59
N ALA A 105 14.66 -1.87 1.47
CA ALA A 105 15.07 -2.34 0.15
C ALA A 105 16.48 -1.86 -0.23
N LYS A 106 16.81 -0.59 0.09
CA LYS A 106 18.16 -0.05 -0.10
C LYS A 106 19.20 -0.82 0.71
N GLY A 107 18.92 -1.09 1.99
CA GLY A 107 19.84 -1.88 2.84
C GLY A 107 20.15 -3.24 2.21
N PHE A 108 19.14 -3.86 1.59
CA PHE A 108 19.34 -5.13 0.87
C PHE A 108 20.15 -4.93 -0.43
N PHE A 109 19.84 -3.92 -1.22
CA PHE A 109 20.60 -3.63 -2.46
C PHE A 109 22.03 -3.21 -2.20
N ASP A 110 22.33 -2.64 -1.04
CA ASP A 110 23.71 -2.32 -0.63
C ASP A 110 24.59 -3.58 -0.44
N THR A 111 23.98 -4.77 -0.29
CA THR A 111 24.70 -6.05 -0.21
C THR A 111 25.11 -6.60 -1.59
N VAL A 112 24.49 -6.09 -2.67
CA VAL A 112 24.84 -6.50 -4.05
C VAL A 112 26.23 -5.98 -4.39
N PRO A 113 27.16 -6.86 -4.84
CA PRO A 113 28.53 -6.46 -5.18
C PRO A 113 28.55 -5.41 -6.29
N ARG A 114 29.10 -4.24 -6.00
CA ARG A 114 29.17 -3.11 -6.97
C ARG A 114 29.94 -3.46 -8.23
N ALA A 115 30.97 -4.29 -8.09
CA ALA A 115 31.78 -4.74 -9.21
C ALA A 115 30.96 -5.38 -10.33
N LEU A 116 29.86 -6.10 -9.98
CA LEU A 116 28.96 -6.69 -10.97
C LEU A 116 28.23 -5.62 -11.80
N CYS A 117 27.71 -4.58 -11.13
CA CYS A 117 27.03 -3.49 -11.80
C CYS A 117 28.00 -2.64 -12.64
N GLU A 118 29.24 -2.46 -12.18
CA GLU A 118 30.29 -1.72 -12.90
C GLU A 118 30.75 -2.49 -14.13
N ALA A 119 30.97 -3.79 -14.02
CA ALA A 119 31.30 -4.66 -15.16
C ALA A 119 30.20 -4.63 -16.24
N ALA A 120 28.93 -4.76 -15.83
CA ALA A 120 27.81 -4.68 -16.76
C ALA A 120 27.73 -3.33 -17.50
N ARG A 121 28.10 -2.20 -16.84
CA ARG A 121 28.18 -0.90 -17.50
C ARG A 121 29.31 -0.85 -18.54
N ILE A 122 30.45 -1.46 -18.23
CA ILE A 122 31.59 -1.58 -19.19
C ILE A 122 31.14 -2.39 -20.40
N ASP A 123 30.35 -3.46 -20.19
CA ASP A 123 29.77 -4.28 -21.25
C ASP A 123 28.64 -3.59 -22.02
N GLY A 124 28.35 -2.31 -21.73
CA GLY A 124 27.33 -1.51 -22.43
C GLY A 124 25.89 -1.75 -21.99
N CYS A 125 25.66 -2.41 -20.85
CA CYS A 125 24.29 -2.58 -20.33
C CYS A 125 23.71 -1.25 -19.85
N SER A 126 22.45 -0.98 -20.20
CA SER A 126 21.71 0.17 -19.68
C SER A 126 21.36 -0.04 -18.19
N GLU A 127 21.15 1.06 -17.44
CA GLU A 127 20.75 1.00 -16.03
C GLU A 127 19.45 0.21 -15.82
N ALA A 128 18.49 0.32 -16.75
CA ALA A 128 17.26 -0.47 -16.71
C ALA A 128 17.55 -1.97 -16.83
N ARG A 129 18.46 -2.36 -17.72
CA ARG A 129 18.87 -3.76 -17.88
C ARG A 129 19.56 -4.30 -16.64
N ILE A 130 20.47 -3.52 -16.04
CA ILE A 130 21.12 -3.87 -14.77
C ILE A 130 20.08 -4.05 -13.67
N PHE A 131 19.13 -3.13 -13.55
CA PHE A 131 18.07 -3.20 -12.54
C PHE A 131 17.21 -4.45 -12.69
N PHE A 132 16.59 -4.66 -13.87
CA PHE A 132 15.62 -5.74 -14.06
C PHE A 132 16.27 -7.14 -14.20
N GLN A 133 17.44 -7.25 -14.82
CA GLN A 133 18.04 -8.54 -15.15
C GLN A 133 19.13 -8.99 -14.15
N MET A 134 19.66 -8.08 -13.34
CA MET A 134 20.72 -8.41 -12.38
C MET A 134 20.30 -8.14 -10.94
N VAL A 135 20.00 -6.89 -10.59
CA VAL A 135 19.78 -6.50 -9.18
C VAL A 135 18.48 -7.09 -8.62
N LEU A 136 17.37 -7.00 -9.35
CA LEU A 136 16.09 -7.56 -8.89
C LEU A 136 16.14 -9.08 -8.68
N PRO A 137 16.64 -9.90 -9.62
CA PRO A 137 16.75 -11.35 -9.41
C PRO A 137 17.67 -11.73 -8.26
N MET A 138 18.79 -11.02 -8.08
CA MET A 138 19.72 -11.25 -6.96
C MET A 138 19.12 -10.86 -5.62
N SER A 139 18.15 -9.94 -5.62
CA SER A 139 17.49 -9.40 -4.43
C SER A 139 16.07 -9.93 -4.28
N ARG A 140 15.76 -11.12 -4.77
CA ARG A 140 14.43 -11.73 -4.75
C ARG A 140 13.72 -11.64 -3.38
N PRO A 141 14.39 -11.91 -2.22
CA PRO A 141 13.70 -11.84 -0.93
C PRO A 141 13.13 -10.46 -0.61
N ILE A 142 13.83 -9.38 -0.94
CA ILE A 142 13.31 -8.03 -0.68
C ILE A 142 12.19 -7.65 -1.65
N VAL A 143 12.23 -8.14 -2.88
CA VAL A 143 11.12 -7.96 -3.84
C VAL A 143 9.86 -8.63 -3.31
N VAL A 144 9.96 -9.88 -2.87
CA VAL A 144 8.86 -10.62 -2.23
C VAL A 144 8.29 -9.88 -1.03
N TYR A 145 9.16 -9.45 -0.12
CA TYR A 145 8.76 -8.66 1.06
C TYR A 145 8.01 -7.39 0.67
N THR A 146 8.51 -6.65 -0.31
CA THR A 146 7.90 -5.38 -0.74
C THR A 146 6.53 -5.60 -1.39
N VAL A 147 6.40 -6.64 -2.23
CA VAL A 147 5.12 -7.03 -2.85
C VAL A 147 4.09 -7.36 -1.78
N ILE A 148 4.43 -8.25 -0.84
CA ILE A 148 3.51 -8.67 0.23
C ILE A 148 3.12 -7.46 1.09
N SER A 149 4.09 -6.67 1.55
CA SER A 149 3.83 -5.51 2.40
C SER A 149 2.93 -4.49 1.73
N SER A 150 3.18 -4.17 0.45
CA SER A 150 2.38 -3.20 -0.30
C SER A 150 0.96 -3.70 -0.59
N PHE A 151 0.78 -5.00 -0.79
CA PHE A 151 -0.54 -5.60 -0.99
C PHE A 151 -1.37 -5.60 0.29
N LEU A 152 -0.73 -5.76 1.46
CA LEU A 152 -1.41 -5.82 2.76
C LEU A 152 -1.99 -4.48 3.21
N VAL A 153 -1.35 -3.36 2.85
CA VAL A 153 -1.74 -2.01 3.33
C VAL A 153 -3.23 -1.72 3.16
N PRO A 154 -3.85 -1.85 1.97
CA PRO A 154 -5.27 -1.55 1.80
C PRO A 154 -6.23 -2.47 2.57
N TRP A 155 -5.80 -3.68 2.94
CA TRP A 155 -6.61 -4.62 3.72
C TRP A 155 -6.64 -4.28 5.21
N MET A 156 -5.55 -3.68 5.71
CA MET A 156 -5.37 -3.37 7.13
C MET A 156 -5.74 -1.93 7.49
N ASP A 157 -5.68 -1.01 6.51
CA ASP A 157 -5.94 0.40 6.78
C ASP A 157 -7.43 0.73 6.79
N PHE A 158 -7.85 1.32 7.89
CA PHE A 158 -9.17 1.88 8.09
C PHE A 158 -9.15 3.41 8.06
N VAL A 159 -8.08 4.01 8.54
CA VAL A 159 -8.04 5.45 8.87
C VAL A 159 -7.99 6.30 7.61
N TYR A 160 -7.03 6.08 6.72
CA TYR A 160 -6.95 6.77 5.44
C TYR A 160 -8.14 6.42 4.55
N ALA A 161 -8.53 5.13 4.51
CA ALA A 161 -9.69 4.70 3.73
C ALA A 161 -10.95 5.45 4.13
N LYS A 162 -11.25 5.54 5.43
CA LYS A 162 -12.43 6.26 5.94
C LYS A 162 -12.35 7.76 5.69
N MET A 163 -11.17 8.36 5.84
CA MET A 163 -10.98 9.79 5.61
C MET A 163 -11.18 10.17 4.13
N ILE A 164 -10.62 9.37 3.22
CA ILE A 164 -10.64 9.67 1.78
C ILE A 164 -11.98 9.29 1.15
N LEU A 165 -12.58 8.15 1.54
CA LEU A 165 -13.85 7.63 1.00
C LEU A 165 -15.06 8.03 1.86
N ASN A 166 -15.09 9.24 2.40
CA ASN A 166 -16.08 9.71 3.40
C ASN A 166 -17.45 10.09 2.80
N ALA A 167 -17.75 9.77 1.56
CA ALA A 167 -18.99 10.22 0.91
C ALA A 167 -20.30 9.53 1.36
N GLY A 168 -20.26 8.66 2.38
CA GLY A 168 -21.44 7.93 2.84
C GLY A 168 -21.99 6.89 1.84
N ILE A 169 -21.33 6.72 0.70
CA ILE A 169 -21.74 5.77 -0.34
C ILE A 169 -21.20 4.39 0.02
N SER A 170 -22.08 3.52 0.54
CA SER A 170 -21.71 2.19 1.03
C SER A 170 -21.05 1.30 -0.03
N SER A 171 -21.43 1.44 -1.28
CA SER A 171 -20.82 0.67 -2.40
C SER A 171 -19.33 1.00 -2.65
N LYS A 172 -18.83 2.14 -2.17
CA LYS A 172 -17.42 2.55 -2.31
C LYS A 172 -16.53 2.14 -1.14
N TYR A 173 -17.08 1.52 -0.11
CA TYR A 173 -16.27 1.17 1.05
C TYR A 173 -15.22 0.13 0.74
N THR A 174 -14.10 0.20 1.47
CA THR A 174 -13.18 -0.93 1.61
C THR A 174 -13.74 -1.93 2.62
N VAL A 175 -13.20 -3.14 2.61
CA VAL A 175 -13.57 -4.17 3.60
C VAL A 175 -13.36 -3.66 5.02
N ALA A 176 -12.25 -2.95 5.28
CA ALA A 176 -11.96 -2.42 6.61
C ALA A 176 -13.04 -1.44 7.10
N ILE A 177 -13.53 -0.55 6.23
CA ILE A 177 -14.63 0.36 6.57
C ILE A 177 -15.93 -0.42 6.79
N GLY A 178 -16.25 -1.36 5.91
CA GLY A 178 -17.45 -2.18 6.00
C GLY A 178 -17.49 -3.02 7.28
N LEU A 179 -16.42 -3.73 7.59
CA LEU A 179 -16.30 -4.52 8.81
C LEU A 179 -16.38 -3.64 10.08
N TYR A 180 -15.70 -2.48 10.07
CA TYR A 180 -15.80 -1.56 11.22
C TYR A 180 -17.24 -1.11 11.49
N LYS A 181 -18.02 -0.84 10.43
CA LYS A 181 -19.44 -0.46 10.60
C LYS A 181 -20.30 -1.56 11.18
N MET A 182 -19.96 -2.84 10.93
CA MET A 182 -20.68 -3.97 11.55
C MET A 182 -20.47 -4.03 13.07
N LEU A 183 -19.41 -3.40 13.59
CA LEU A 183 -19.14 -3.30 15.04
C LEU A 183 -19.83 -2.10 15.70
N ASP A 184 -20.62 -1.31 14.99
CA ASP A 184 -21.41 -0.23 15.60
C ASP A 184 -22.32 -0.81 16.70
N LYS A 185 -22.45 -0.06 17.83
CA LYS A 185 -23.19 -0.51 19.00
C LYS A 185 -24.62 -0.94 18.70
N SER A 186 -25.23 -0.35 17.69
CA SER A 186 -26.61 -0.66 17.26
C SER A 186 -26.70 -1.92 16.39
N LEU A 187 -25.60 -2.35 15.79
CA LEU A 187 -25.55 -3.41 14.78
C LEU A 187 -24.78 -4.65 15.23
N ILE A 188 -23.92 -4.53 16.27
CA ILE A 188 -23.00 -5.59 16.69
C ILE A 188 -23.70 -6.92 16.99
N ASN A 189 -24.86 -6.90 17.65
CA ASN A 189 -25.60 -8.10 17.98
C ASN A 189 -26.17 -8.83 16.73
N SER A 190 -26.45 -8.07 15.66
CA SER A 190 -27.02 -8.61 14.43
C SER A 190 -25.95 -9.07 13.42
N TYR A 191 -24.76 -8.45 13.43
CA TYR A 191 -23.74 -8.64 12.41
C TYR A 191 -22.42 -9.23 12.92
N PHE A 192 -22.32 -9.60 14.19
CA PHE A 192 -21.08 -10.12 14.77
C PHE A 192 -20.57 -11.38 14.06
N THR A 193 -21.45 -12.30 13.74
CA THR A 193 -21.10 -13.54 13.01
C THR A 193 -20.59 -13.21 11.61
N GLN A 194 -21.23 -12.27 10.90
CA GLN A 194 -20.82 -11.82 9.57
C GLN A 194 -19.50 -11.07 9.63
N PHE A 195 -19.27 -10.27 10.67
CA PHE A 195 -17.97 -9.64 10.92
C PHE A 195 -16.85 -10.68 11.05
N CYS A 196 -17.06 -11.73 11.86
CA CYS A 196 -16.09 -12.81 12.02
C CYS A 196 -15.85 -13.57 10.71
N ALA A 197 -16.91 -13.90 9.97
CA ALA A 197 -16.80 -14.55 8.67
C ALA A 197 -16.06 -13.66 7.65
N GLY A 198 -16.35 -12.37 7.63
CA GLY A 198 -15.65 -11.37 6.81
C GLY A 198 -14.17 -11.32 7.10
N GLY A 199 -13.77 -11.35 8.38
CA GLY A 199 -12.37 -11.41 8.80
C GLY A 199 -11.63 -12.64 8.27
N VAL A 200 -12.28 -13.81 8.31
CA VAL A 200 -11.74 -15.06 7.74
C VAL A 200 -11.59 -14.94 6.22
N LEU A 201 -12.59 -14.41 5.52
CA LEU A 201 -12.53 -14.23 4.07
C LEU A 201 -11.41 -13.27 3.63
N VAL A 202 -11.13 -12.22 4.42
CA VAL A 202 -10.02 -11.28 4.17
C VAL A 202 -8.66 -11.97 4.25
N SER A 203 -8.50 -12.98 5.09
CA SER A 203 -7.24 -13.71 5.21
C SER A 203 -6.89 -14.57 3.98
N VAL A 204 -7.90 -14.94 3.16
CA VAL A 204 -7.72 -15.83 2.00
C VAL A 204 -6.78 -15.23 0.94
N PRO A 205 -7.04 -14.03 0.35
CA PRO A 205 -6.16 -13.47 -0.68
C PRO A 205 -4.75 -13.19 -0.15
N ILE A 206 -4.63 -12.84 1.12
CA ILE A 206 -3.35 -12.62 1.79
C ILE A 206 -2.56 -13.93 1.88
N SER A 207 -3.21 -15.00 2.33
CA SER A 207 -2.59 -16.33 2.45
C SER A 207 -2.19 -16.90 1.08
N ILE A 208 -3.04 -16.72 0.06
CA ILE A 208 -2.73 -17.14 -1.31
C ILE A 208 -1.50 -16.39 -1.83
N LEU A 209 -1.45 -15.06 -1.68
CA LEU A 209 -0.29 -14.28 -2.10
C LEU A 209 0.98 -14.76 -1.40
N PHE A 210 0.91 -14.97 -0.09
CA PHE A 210 2.05 -15.46 0.69
C PHE A 210 2.55 -16.81 0.19
N MET A 211 1.64 -17.78 -0.06
CA MET A 211 2.01 -19.11 -0.57
C MET A 211 2.63 -19.07 -1.97
N ILE A 212 2.16 -18.18 -2.85
CA ILE A 212 2.73 -18.03 -4.20
C ILE A 212 4.13 -17.42 -4.16
N MET A 213 4.39 -16.52 -3.20
CA MET A 213 5.64 -15.77 -3.13
C MET A 213 6.73 -16.45 -2.30
N GLN A 214 6.40 -17.47 -1.51
CA GLN A 214 7.35 -18.26 -0.73
C GLN A 214 8.13 -19.22 -1.61
#